data_526fdc7ba67e8c26257e9e775ffd827e
#
_entry.id   526fdc7ba67e8c26257e9e775ffd827e
#
_cell.length_a   1.000
_cell.length_b   1.000
_cell.length_c   1.000
_cell.angle_alpha   90.00
_cell.angle_beta   90.00
_cell.angle_gamma   90.00
#
_symmetry.space_group_name_H-M   'P 1'
#
loop_
_entity.id
_entity.type
_entity.pdbx_description
1 polymer ?
#
loop_
_entity_poly.entity_id
_entity_poly.type
_entity_poly.pdbx_seq_one_letter_code
_entity_poly.pdbx_strand_id
1 'polypeptide(L)'
;IARQTIDVLDKWLGRVPGRLSLLGAAGGTFFSALSGSTLANTSMLGTVLLPEMKDRGYKPAMSVGPIVGIGGLAMLVPPSSLAVVLASIAHISVSKILVGGVIPALMLGMLFSLYIIIRCWLNPDLAPAYAVRRSSFQEKIAAFALQVLPLGFVVFMVLGLILLGWATPTEAAATGVLATLIVSLCYRSLTWEVLKKALRGTLDISVMILMIIA
;
A
#
# COMPACT_ATOMS: atom_id res chain seq x y z
N ILE A 1 -10.97 -5.80 -1.52
CA ILE A 1 -9.70 -5.94 -2.25
C ILE A 1 -8.52 -5.96 -1.27
N ALA A 2 -8.33 -4.94 -0.38
CA ALA A 2 -7.20 -4.86 0.55
C ALA A 2 -7.02 -6.11 1.43
N ARG A 3 -8.10 -6.56 2.09
CA ARG A 3 -8.09 -7.75 2.94
C ARG A 3 -7.73 -9.00 2.14
N GLN A 4 -8.27 -9.12 0.93
CA GLN A 4 -8.01 -10.23 0.03
C GLN A 4 -6.54 -10.28 -0.43
N THR A 5 -5.93 -9.12 -0.69
CA THR A 5 -4.50 -9.04 -1.06
C THR A 5 -3.60 -9.50 0.10
N ILE A 6 -3.94 -9.13 1.33
CA ILE A 6 -3.23 -9.59 2.53
C ILE A 6 -3.37 -11.11 2.68
N ASP A 7 -4.57 -11.67 2.46
CA ASP A 7 -4.81 -13.12 2.51
C ASP A 7 -3.98 -13.89 1.45
N VAL A 8 -3.76 -13.29 0.27
CA VAL A 8 -2.90 -13.89 -0.77
C VAL A 8 -1.44 -13.88 -0.36
N LEU A 9 -0.95 -12.72 0.08
CA LEU A 9 0.43 -12.59 0.55
C LEU A 9 0.68 -13.52 1.75
N ASP A 10 -0.34 -13.71 2.60
CA ASP A 10 -0.31 -14.66 3.71
C ASP A 10 -0.06 -16.10 3.26
N LYS A 11 -0.66 -16.54 2.17
CA LYS A 11 -0.43 -17.89 1.60
C LYS A 11 0.99 -18.11 1.08
N TRP A 12 1.72 -17.03 0.74
CA TRP A 12 3.09 -17.12 0.19
C TRP A 12 4.18 -17.15 1.26
N LEU A 13 3.99 -16.45 2.39
CA LEU A 13 5.02 -16.26 3.41
C LEU A 13 5.32 -17.48 4.31
N GLY A 14 4.57 -18.57 4.24
CA GLY A 14 4.86 -19.80 4.98
C GLY A 14 4.89 -19.63 6.51
N ARG A 15 5.78 -20.37 7.21
CA ARG A 15 5.95 -20.35 8.67
C ARG A 15 7.09 -19.41 9.09
N VAL A 16 6.96 -18.12 8.83
CA VAL A 16 7.99 -17.14 9.22
C VAL A 16 7.52 -16.42 10.49
N PRO A 17 8.37 -16.30 11.54
CA PRO A 17 8.05 -15.47 12.70
C PRO A 17 7.88 -14.01 12.26
N GLY A 18 6.90 -13.30 12.85
CA GLY A 18 6.59 -11.94 12.42
C GLY A 18 5.82 -11.83 11.09
N ARG A 19 5.27 -12.91 10.61
CA ARG A 19 4.58 -13.03 9.32
C ARG A 19 3.55 -11.95 9.07
N LEU A 20 2.63 -11.67 10.03
CA LEU A 20 1.63 -10.61 9.86
C LEU A 20 2.25 -9.22 9.80
N SER A 21 3.35 -8.98 10.51
CA SER A 21 4.10 -7.73 10.40
C SER A 21 4.78 -7.58 9.04
N LEU A 22 5.31 -8.68 8.48
CA LEU A 22 5.85 -8.71 7.12
C LEU A 22 4.77 -8.52 6.06
N LEU A 23 3.59 -9.12 6.27
CA LEU A 23 2.41 -8.88 5.42
C LEU A 23 1.99 -7.42 5.46
N GLY A 24 2.02 -6.81 6.65
CA GLY A 24 1.81 -5.38 6.81
C GLY A 24 2.85 -4.56 6.03
N ALA A 25 4.14 -4.97 6.08
CA ALA A 25 5.20 -4.30 5.35
C ALA A 25 4.99 -4.38 3.82
N ALA A 26 4.82 -5.59 3.30
CA ALA A 26 4.62 -5.79 1.87
C ALA A 26 3.29 -5.18 1.38
N GLY A 27 2.18 -5.53 2.05
CA GLY A 27 0.85 -5.02 1.72
C GLY A 27 0.74 -3.52 1.88
N GLY A 28 1.30 -2.97 2.98
CA GLY A 28 1.29 -1.54 3.25
C GLY A 28 2.10 -0.74 2.25
N THR A 29 3.27 -1.24 1.82
CA THR A 29 4.06 -0.60 0.75
C THR A 29 3.28 -0.60 -0.56
N PHE A 30 2.61 -1.70 -0.89
CA PHE A 30 1.78 -1.80 -2.09
C PHE A 30 0.57 -0.86 -2.01
N PHE A 31 -0.10 -0.79 -0.86
CA PHE A 31 -1.21 0.13 -0.62
C PHE A 31 -0.78 1.60 -0.58
N SER A 32 0.44 1.89 -0.17
CA SER A 32 1.01 3.23 -0.24
C SER A 32 0.98 3.78 -1.65
N ALA A 33 1.32 2.94 -2.65
CA ALA A 33 1.28 3.31 -4.06
C ALA A 33 -0.14 3.60 -4.60
N LEU A 34 -1.19 3.12 -3.90
CA LEU A 34 -2.57 3.37 -4.31
C LEU A 34 -3.21 4.55 -3.57
N SER A 35 -2.88 4.72 -2.29
CA SER A 35 -3.53 5.73 -1.46
C SER A 35 -2.81 7.08 -1.43
N GLY A 36 -1.48 7.08 -1.56
CA GLY A 36 -0.66 8.29 -1.42
C GLY A 36 -0.81 9.01 -0.07
N SER A 37 -1.52 8.40 0.90
CA SER A 37 -1.87 8.99 2.18
C SER A 37 -1.45 8.09 3.34
N THR A 38 -0.62 8.64 4.24
CA THR A 38 -0.17 7.96 5.46
C THR A 38 -1.32 7.58 6.39
N LEU A 39 -2.27 8.50 6.59
CA LEU A 39 -3.43 8.27 7.46
C LEU A 39 -4.31 7.14 6.92
N ALA A 40 -4.60 7.17 5.61
CA ALA A 40 -5.42 6.14 4.98
C ALA A 40 -4.73 4.77 5.05
N ASN A 41 -3.43 4.72 4.76
CA ASN A 41 -2.65 3.48 4.78
C ASN A 41 -2.54 2.90 6.20
N THR A 42 -2.18 3.72 7.19
CA THR A 42 -2.07 3.30 8.61
C THR A 42 -3.42 2.85 9.15
N SER A 43 -4.49 3.59 8.87
CA SER A 43 -5.85 3.24 9.31
C SER A 43 -6.32 1.91 8.70
N MET A 44 -6.06 1.71 7.41
CA MET A 44 -6.41 0.48 6.70
C MET A 44 -5.64 -0.73 7.26
N LEU A 45 -4.32 -0.61 7.41
CA LEU A 45 -3.49 -1.67 7.99
C LEU A 45 -3.91 -1.96 9.44
N GLY A 46 -4.18 -0.92 10.23
CA GLY A 46 -4.63 -1.04 11.61
C GLY A 46 -5.96 -1.79 11.72
N THR A 47 -6.95 -1.42 10.91
CA THR A 47 -8.28 -2.06 10.95
C THR A 47 -8.25 -3.52 10.46
N VAL A 48 -7.37 -3.85 9.53
CA VAL A 48 -7.30 -5.21 8.94
C VAL A 48 -6.38 -6.13 9.73
N LEU A 49 -5.18 -5.67 10.10
CA LEU A 49 -4.15 -6.54 10.68
C LEU A 49 -4.14 -6.55 12.20
N LEU A 50 -4.42 -5.42 12.85
CA LEU A 50 -4.25 -5.29 14.31
C LEU A 50 -5.12 -6.26 15.12
N PRO A 51 -6.41 -6.47 14.78
CA PRO A 51 -7.24 -7.45 15.49
C PRO A 51 -6.65 -8.86 15.39
N GLU A 52 -6.26 -9.28 14.19
CA GLU A 52 -5.70 -10.61 13.94
C GLU A 52 -4.33 -10.80 14.62
N MET A 53 -3.48 -9.76 14.62
CA MET A 53 -2.20 -9.77 15.34
C MET A 53 -2.42 -9.92 16.85
N LYS A 54 -3.40 -9.23 17.41
CA LYS A 54 -3.75 -9.29 18.83
C LYS A 54 -4.25 -10.68 19.20
N ASP A 55 -5.13 -11.26 18.42
CA ASP A 55 -5.69 -12.60 18.64
C ASP A 55 -4.60 -13.69 18.57
N ARG A 56 -3.53 -13.45 17.81
CA ARG A 56 -2.37 -14.35 17.68
C ARG A 56 -1.24 -14.06 18.68
N GLY A 57 -1.45 -13.17 19.64
CA GLY A 57 -0.49 -12.89 20.71
C GLY A 57 0.70 -12.04 20.30
N TYR A 58 0.61 -11.27 19.20
CA TYR A 58 1.66 -10.32 18.83
C TYR A 58 1.77 -9.20 19.88
N LYS A 59 2.99 -8.91 20.30
CA LYS A 59 3.23 -7.78 21.20
C LYS A 59 3.12 -6.44 20.45
N PRO A 60 2.76 -5.34 21.13
CA PRO A 60 2.60 -4.01 20.49
C PRO A 60 3.80 -3.56 19.66
N ALA A 61 5.01 -3.93 20.05
CA ALA A 61 6.23 -3.62 19.32
C ALA A 61 6.27 -4.23 17.91
N MET A 62 5.61 -5.38 17.68
CA MET A 62 5.57 -6.07 16.39
C MET A 62 4.19 -6.00 15.72
N SER A 63 3.19 -5.41 16.34
CA SER A 63 1.89 -5.12 15.73
C SER A 63 1.74 -3.64 15.38
N VAL A 64 1.76 -2.76 16.37
CA VAL A 64 1.55 -1.32 16.16
C VAL A 64 2.77 -0.66 15.50
N GLY A 65 3.99 -1.00 15.94
CA GLY A 65 5.23 -0.42 15.42
C GLY A 65 5.35 -0.51 13.90
N PRO A 66 5.32 -1.72 13.31
CA PRO A 66 5.35 -1.90 11.87
C PRO A 66 4.20 -1.21 11.12
N ILE A 67 2.96 -1.25 11.65
CA ILE A 67 1.81 -0.61 11.00
C ILE A 67 2.02 0.90 10.88
N VAL A 68 2.47 1.56 11.95
CA VAL A 68 2.73 3.00 11.94
C VAL A 68 3.93 3.36 11.07
N GLY A 69 5.03 2.59 11.20
CA GLY A 69 6.23 2.82 10.40
C GLY A 69 6.00 2.69 8.90
N ILE A 70 5.29 1.63 8.50
CA ILE A 70 4.96 1.37 7.10
C ILE A 70 3.91 2.35 6.59
N GLY A 71 2.96 2.75 7.45
CA GLY A 71 2.03 3.84 7.14
C GLY A 71 2.77 5.10 6.69
N GLY A 72 3.87 5.45 7.36
CA GLY A 72 4.74 6.57 7.00
C GLY A 72 5.38 6.45 5.61
N LEU A 73 5.62 5.24 5.11
CA LEU A 73 6.16 5.01 3.77
C LEU A 73 5.27 5.56 2.64
N ALA A 74 3.97 5.72 2.88
CA ALA A 74 3.05 6.25 1.87
C ALA A 74 3.40 7.66 1.38
N MET A 75 4.21 8.41 2.12
CA MET A 75 4.72 9.71 1.65
C MET A 75 5.82 9.58 0.60
N LEU A 76 6.59 8.49 0.64
CA LEU A 76 7.72 8.25 -0.25
C LEU A 76 7.35 7.41 -1.46
N VAL A 77 6.41 6.47 -1.29
CA VAL A 77 5.96 5.60 -2.38
C VAL A 77 5.11 6.40 -3.35
N PRO A 78 5.52 6.57 -4.61
CA PRO A 78 4.69 7.26 -5.59
C PRO A 78 3.41 6.46 -5.95
N PRO A 79 2.31 7.14 -6.33
CA PRO A 79 2.08 8.58 -6.33
C PRO A 79 1.78 9.11 -4.93
N SER A 80 2.56 10.10 -4.48
CA SER A 80 2.40 10.76 -3.19
C SER A 80 1.83 12.16 -3.37
N SER A 81 0.69 12.44 -2.77
CA SER A 81 0.05 13.77 -2.83
C SER A 81 0.95 14.85 -2.24
N LEU A 82 1.63 14.54 -1.13
CA LEU A 82 2.54 15.47 -0.49
C LEU A 82 3.77 15.78 -1.37
N ALA A 83 4.33 14.77 -2.05
CA ALA A 83 5.45 14.97 -2.97
C ALA A 83 5.05 15.86 -4.15
N VAL A 84 3.82 15.72 -4.65
CA VAL A 84 3.28 16.59 -5.73
C VAL A 84 3.15 18.02 -5.26
N VAL A 85 2.61 18.27 -4.05
CA VAL A 85 2.48 19.60 -3.46
C VAL A 85 3.85 20.25 -3.27
N LEU A 86 4.80 19.54 -2.67
CA LEU A 86 6.16 20.03 -2.45
C LEU A 86 6.86 20.38 -3.77
N ALA A 87 6.70 19.52 -4.80
CA ALA A 87 7.25 19.79 -6.12
C ALA A 87 6.67 21.07 -6.73
N SER A 88 5.36 21.27 -6.58
CA SER A 88 4.67 22.45 -7.10
C SER A 88 5.13 23.73 -6.39
N ILE A 89 5.24 23.74 -5.06
CA ILE A 89 5.71 24.90 -4.28
C ILE A 89 7.19 25.21 -4.58
N ALA A 90 8.02 24.17 -4.70
CA ALA A 90 9.44 24.31 -4.99
C ALA A 90 9.74 24.61 -6.47
N HIS A 91 8.73 24.68 -7.34
CA HIS A 91 8.86 24.88 -8.80
C HIS A 91 9.80 23.86 -9.46
N ILE A 92 9.80 22.61 -8.96
CA ILE A 92 10.59 21.51 -9.53
C ILE A 92 9.69 20.49 -10.21
N SER A 93 10.27 19.69 -11.10
CA SER A 93 9.52 18.68 -11.87
C SER A 93 8.89 17.63 -10.96
N VAL A 94 7.57 17.55 -10.95
CA VAL A 94 6.80 16.52 -10.23
C VAL A 94 7.22 15.13 -10.64
N SER A 95 7.42 14.87 -11.95
CA SER A 95 7.88 13.56 -12.44
C SER A 95 9.22 13.17 -11.84
N LYS A 96 10.19 14.10 -11.77
CA LYS A 96 11.53 13.81 -11.21
C LYS A 96 11.46 13.45 -9.73
N ILE A 97 10.62 14.14 -8.95
CA ILE A 97 10.43 13.82 -7.52
C ILE A 97 9.76 12.46 -7.34
N LEU A 98 8.70 12.18 -8.09
CA LEU A 98 8.01 10.91 -8.00
C LEU A 98 8.93 9.73 -8.37
N VAL A 99 9.67 9.85 -9.47
CA VAL A 99 10.64 8.83 -9.89
C VAL A 99 11.77 8.68 -8.87
N GLY A 100 12.32 9.79 -8.38
CA GLY A 100 13.37 9.79 -7.37
C GLY A 100 12.94 9.18 -6.03
N GLY A 101 11.65 9.24 -5.69
CA GLY A 101 11.09 8.63 -4.48
C GLY A 101 11.05 7.10 -4.50
N VAL A 102 11.07 6.46 -5.68
CA VAL A 102 10.95 5.00 -5.81
C VAL A 102 12.09 4.27 -5.10
N ILE A 103 13.34 4.68 -5.35
CA ILE A 103 14.52 4.03 -4.75
C ILE A 103 14.53 4.13 -3.23
N PRO A 104 14.39 5.32 -2.61
CA PRO A 104 14.30 5.44 -1.16
C PRO A 104 13.12 4.67 -0.56
N ALA A 105 11.96 4.66 -1.23
CA ALA A 105 10.79 3.91 -0.77
C ALA A 105 11.05 2.40 -0.73
N LEU A 106 11.67 1.84 -1.78
CA LEU A 106 12.05 0.44 -1.82
C LEU A 106 13.11 0.11 -0.76
N MET A 107 14.12 0.95 -0.60
CA MET A 107 15.15 0.78 0.43
C MET A 107 14.52 0.75 1.84
N LEU A 108 13.64 1.68 2.16
CA LEU A 108 12.96 1.71 3.45
C LEU A 108 12.03 0.51 3.64
N GLY A 109 11.29 0.11 2.62
CA GLY A 109 10.46 -1.09 2.67
C GLY A 109 11.28 -2.36 2.94
N MET A 110 12.45 -2.48 2.30
CA MET A 110 13.40 -3.57 2.56
C MET A 110 13.98 -3.49 3.99
N LEU A 111 14.38 -2.31 4.45
CA LEU A 111 14.91 -2.12 5.80
C LEU A 111 13.86 -2.45 6.86
N PHE A 112 12.61 -2.02 6.69
CA PHE A 112 11.52 -2.41 7.58
C PHE A 112 11.29 -3.92 7.60
N SER A 113 11.29 -4.56 6.43
CA SER A 113 11.14 -6.02 6.33
C SER A 113 12.30 -6.74 7.01
N LEU A 114 13.53 -6.29 6.78
CA LEU A 114 14.73 -6.84 7.40
C LEU A 114 14.71 -6.66 8.94
N TYR A 115 14.34 -5.47 9.40
CA TYR A 115 14.15 -5.19 10.83
C TYR A 115 13.15 -6.14 11.48
N ILE A 116 11.99 -6.34 10.85
CA ILE A 116 10.95 -7.25 11.34
C ILE A 116 11.51 -8.69 11.43
N ILE A 117 12.17 -9.17 10.38
CA ILE A 117 12.76 -10.52 10.33
C ILE A 117 13.78 -10.70 11.44
N ILE A 118 14.77 -9.80 11.54
CA ILE A 118 15.83 -9.89 12.55
C ILE A 118 15.24 -9.83 13.96
N ARG A 119 14.31 -8.90 14.21
CA ARG A 119 13.70 -8.70 15.52
C ARG A 119 12.87 -9.90 15.97
N CYS A 120 12.11 -10.50 15.06
CA CYS A 120 11.32 -11.70 15.36
C CYS A 120 12.17 -12.96 15.44
N TRP A 121 13.32 -12.99 14.76
CA TRP A 121 14.26 -14.10 14.87
C TRP A 121 15.02 -14.09 16.20
N LEU A 122 15.44 -12.91 16.67
CA LEU A 122 16.10 -12.74 17.96
C LEU A 122 15.16 -12.94 19.15
N ASN A 123 13.88 -12.58 19.00
CA ASN A 123 12.86 -12.66 20.06
C ASN A 123 11.54 -13.24 19.49
N PRO A 124 11.42 -14.56 19.36
CA PRO A 124 10.22 -15.21 18.81
C PRO A 124 8.93 -14.91 19.58
N ASP A 125 9.03 -14.60 20.88
CA ASP A 125 7.89 -14.25 21.74
C ASP A 125 7.21 -12.94 21.36
N LEU A 126 7.84 -12.11 20.52
CA LEU A 126 7.25 -10.84 20.06
C LEU A 126 6.17 -11.06 19.00
N ALA A 127 6.30 -12.11 18.21
CA ALA A 127 5.40 -12.45 17.12
C ALA A 127 5.38 -13.98 16.91
N PRO A 128 4.57 -14.70 17.67
CA PRO A 128 4.53 -16.17 17.64
C PRO A 128 4.22 -16.69 16.24
N ALA A 129 4.97 -17.72 15.83
CA ALA A 129 4.70 -18.41 14.58
C ALA A 129 3.45 -19.28 14.73
N TYR A 130 2.54 -19.22 13.78
CA TYR A 130 1.30 -20.00 13.75
C TYR A 130 1.23 -20.92 12.54
N ALA A 131 0.48 -22.02 12.71
CA ALA A 131 0.28 -22.97 11.65
C ALA A 131 -0.67 -22.41 10.58
N VAL A 132 -0.26 -22.51 9.33
CA VAL A 132 -1.05 -22.07 8.19
C VAL A 132 -1.55 -23.27 7.40
N ARG A 133 -2.77 -23.17 6.93
CA ARG A 133 -3.33 -24.15 6.01
C ARG A 133 -2.49 -24.19 4.73
N ARG A 134 -1.97 -25.36 4.38
CA ARG A 134 -1.22 -25.55 3.14
C ARG A 134 -2.16 -25.29 1.96
N SER A 135 -1.90 -24.26 1.19
CA SER A 135 -2.60 -23.97 -0.06
C SER A 135 -1.84 -24.57 -1.22
N SER A 136 -2.57 -25.09 -2.21
CA SER A 136 -1.97 -25.60 -3.46
C SER A 136 -1.26 -24.45 -4.20
N PHE A 137 -0.21 -24.78 -4.95
CA PHE A 137 0.51 -23.81 -5.78
C PHE A 137 -0.42 -23.13 -6.81
N GLN A 138 -1.36 -23.89 -7.36
CA GLN A 138 -2.37 -23.36 -8.27
C GLN A 138 -3.31 -22.34 -7.61
N GLU A 139 -3.74 -22.61 -6.37
CA GLU A 139 -4.54 -21.64 -5.59
C GLU A 139 -3.78 -20.35 -5.28
N LYS A 140 -2.46 -20.45 -5.05
CA LYS A 140 -1.60 -19.27 -4.81
C LYS A 140 -1.49 -18.41 -6.06
N ILE A 141 -1.26 -19.01 -7.22
CA ILE A 141 -1.15 -18.28 -8.50
C ILE A 141 -2.50 -17.67 -8.88
N ALA A 142 -3.59 -18.44 -8.79
CA ALA A 142 -4.92 -17.93 -9.10
C ALA A 142 -5.31 -16.75 -8.19
N ALA A 143 -5.05 -16.87 -6.90
CA ALA A 143 -5.30 -15.81 -5.94
C ALA A 143 -4.43 -14.57 -6.21
N PHE A 144 -3.15 -14.75 -6.56
CA PHE A 144 -2.26 -13.66 -6.94
C PHE A 144 -2.77 -12.96 -8.21
N ALA A 145 -3.10 -13.73 -9.24
CA ALA A 145 -3.59 -13.18 -10.50
C ALA A 145 -4.91 -12.41 -10.33
N LEU A 146 -5.83 -12.92 -9.51
CA LEU A 146 -7.13 -12.29 -9.33
C LEU A 146 -7.12 -11.11 -8.36
N GLN A 147 -6.18 -11.01 -7.43
CA GLN A 147 -6.25 -10.04 -6.34
C GLN A 147 -5.09 -9.03 -6.36
N VAL A 148 -3.89 -9.44 -6.78
CA VAL A 148 -2.71 -8.58 -6.81
C VAL A 148 -2.51 -7.96 -8.19
N LEU A 149 -2.73 -8.72 -9.26
CA LEU A 149 -2.49 -8.26 -10.63
C LEU A 149 -3.36 -7.06 -11.04
N PRO A 150 -4.66 -6.97 -10.70
CA PRO A 150 -5.48 -5.79 -11.00
C PRO A 150 -4.99 -4.52 -10.28
N LEU A 151 -4.54 -4.67 -9.04
CA LEU A 151 -3.92 -3.58 -8.29
C LEU A 151 -2.59 -3.15 -8.91
N GLY A 152 -1.75 -4.14 -9.29
CA GLY A 152 -0.51 -3.92 -10.03
C GLY A 152 -0.74 -3.19 -11.36
N PHE A 153 -1.83 -3.52 -12.05
CA PHE A 153 -2.24 -2.83 -13.28
C PHE A 153 -2.55 -1.35 -13.03
N VAL A 154 -3.29 -1.02 -11.97
CA VAL A 154 -3.57 0.38 -11.61
C VAL A 154 -2.28 1.12 -11.29
N VAL A 155 -1.39 0.52 -10.47
CA VAL A 155 -0.09 1.10 -10.14
C VAL A 155 0.76 1.32 -11.40
N PHE A 156 0.77 0.34 -12.31
CA PHE A 156 1.48 0.46 -13.58
C PHE A 156 0.92 1.57 -14.46
N MET A 157 -0.40 1.74 -14.53
CA MET A 157 -1.04 2.83 -15.30
C MET A 157 -0.70 4.21 -14.75
N VAL A 158 -0.35 4.34 -13.47
CA VAL A 158 0.08 5.61 -12.89
C VAL A 158 1.60 5.76 -12.94
N LEU A 159 2.33 4.84 -12.30
CA LEU A 159 3.78 4.96 -12.18
C LEU A 159 4.53 4.51 -13.43
N GLY A 160 4.09 3.41 -14.05
CA GLY A 160 4.75 2.86 -15.23
C GLY A 160 4.76 3.86 -16.39
N LEU A 161 3.65 4.54 -16.65
CA LEU A 161 3.56 5.54 -17.72
C LEU A 161 4.45 6.75 -17.46
N ILE A 162 4.56 7.20 -16.18
CA ILE A 162 5.48 8.29 -15.79
C ILE A 162 6.93 7.84 -15.95
N LEU A 163 7.28 6.63 -15.49
CA LEU A 163 8.64 6.10 -15.56
C LEU A 163 9.12 5.88 -16.99
N LEU A 164 8.23 5.44 -17.88
CA LEU A 164 8.49 5.29 -19.30
C LEU A 164 8.55 6.62 -20.06
N GLY A 165 8.17 7.72 -19.42
CA GLY A 165 8.11 9.04 -20.06
C GLY A 165 6.94 9.18 -21.06
N TRP A 166 5.95 8.28 -21.03
CA TRP A 166 4.81 8.28 -21.96
C TRP A 166 3.68 9.20 -21.53
N ALA A 167 3.62 9.52 -20.24
CA ALA A 167 2.58 10.39 -19.70
C ALA A 167 3.17 11.37 -18.67
N THR A 168 2.60 12.56 -18.66
CA THR A 168 2.78 13.54 -17.58
C THR A 168 2.08 13.05 -16.31
N PRO A 169 2.45 13.55 -15.11
CA PRO A 169 1.78 13.18 -13.86
C PRO A 169 0.26 13.37 -13.89
N THR A 170 -0.21 14.42 -14.57
CA THR A 170 -1.66 14.71 -14.70
C THR A 170 -2.37 13.70 -15.60
N GLU A 171 -1.76 13.35 -16.73
CA GLU A 171 -2.28 12.32 -17.64
C GLU A 171 -2.26 10.94 -16.98
N ALA A 172 -1.17 10.61 -16.28
CA ALA A 172 -1.05 9.36 -15.53
C ALA A 172 -2.09 9.27 -14.39
N ALA A 173 -2.42 10.37 -13.72
CA ALA A 173 -3.51 10.41 -12.75
C ALA A 173 -4.87 10.11 -13.41
N ALA A 174 -5.15 10.70 -14.57
CA ALA A 174 -6.38 10.43 -15.32
C ALA A 174 -6.47 8.96 -15.77
N THR A 175 -5.38 8.38 -16.29
CA THR A 175 -5.32 6.95 -16.65
C THR A 175 -5.48 6.04 -15.43
N GLY A 176 -4.94 6.43 -14.27
CA GLY A 176 -5.12 5.73 -13.00
C GLY A 176 -6.58 5.70 -12.53
N VAL A 177 -7.29 6.82 -12.67
CA VAL A 177 -8.74 6.89 -12.39
C VAL A 177 -9.50 5.94 -13.30
N LEU A 178 -9.24 5.98 -14.61
CA LEU A 178 -9.88 5.09 -15.58
C LEU A 178 -9.57 3.62 -15.28
N ALA A 179 -8.33 3.27 -15.00
CA ALA A 179 -7.92 1.91 -14.63
C ALA A 179 -8.66 1.44 -13.37
N THR A 180 -8.76 2.30 -12.35
CA THR A 180 -9.48 1.98 -11.10
C THR A 180 -10.97 1.78 -11.34
N LEU A 181 -11.61 2.60 -12.19
CA LEU A 181 -13.02 2.44 -12.59
C LEU A 181 -13.23 1.11 -13.32
N ILE A 182 -12.36 0.77 -14.28
CA ILE A 182 -12.44 -0.51 -15.03
C ILE A 182 -12.30 -1.70 -14.06
N VAL A 183 -11.30 -1.68 -13.21
CA VAL A 183 -11.11 -2.73 -12.20
C VAL A 183 -12.32 -2.84 -11.28
N SER A 184 -12.85 -1.73 -10.78
CA SER A 184 -14.02 -1.71 -9.91
C SER A 184 -15.29 -2.24 -10.59
N LEU A 185 -15.47 -1.98 -11.89
CA LEU A 185 -16.54 -2.52 -12.70
C LEU A 185 -16.39 -4.05 -12.88
N CYS A 186 -15.18 -4.52 -13.22
CA CYS A 186 -14.89 -5.95 -13.37
C CYS A 186 -15.19 -6.73 -12.08
N TYR A 187 -14.89 -6.14 -10.93
CA TYR A 187 -15.17 -6.71 -9.61
C TYR A 187 -16.59 -6.46 -9.11
N ARG A 188 -17.44 -5.81 -9.89
CA ARG A 188 -18.80 -5.41 -9.50
C ARG A 188 -18.86 -4.69 -8.14
N SER A 189 -17.79 -4.00 -7.79
CA SER A 189 -17.67 -3.25 -6.52
C SER A 189 -18.01 -1.77 -6.68
N LEU A 190 -18.22 -1.29 -7.90
CA LEU A 190 -18.59 0.09 -8.18
C LEU A 190 -20.07 0.29 -7.85
N THR A 191 -20.35 0.88 -6.68
CA THR A 191 -21.67 1.31 -6.27
C THR A 191 -21.73 2.84 -6.20
N TRP A 192 -22.93 3.39 -6.27
CA TRP A 192 -23.14 4.84 -6.16
C TRP A 192 -22.60 5.41 -4.83
N GLU A 193 -22.69 4.64 -3.75
CA GLU A 193 -22.13 5.00 -2.45
C GLU A 193 -20.59 5.05 -2.47
N VAL A 194 -19.95 4.07 -3.11
CA VAL A 194 -18.49 4.05 -3.27
C VAL A 194 -18.02 5.24 -4.08
N LEU A 195 -18.71 5.56 -5.17
CA LEU A 195 -18.41 6.72 -6.01
C LEU A 195 -18.55 8.04 -5.23
N LYS A 196 -19.66 8.22 -4.51
CA LYS A 196 -19.86 9.40 -3.65
C LYS A 196 -18.78 9.53 -2.60
N LYS A 197 -18.41 8.43 -1.94
CA LYS A 197 -17.36 8.42 -0.92
C LYS A 197 -16.00 8.78 -1.50
N ALA A 198 -15.66 8.26 -2.68
CA ALA A 198 -14.43 8.60 -3.39
C ALA A 198 -14.38 10.08 -3.76
N LEU A 199 -15.46 10.63 -4.34
CA LEU A 199 -15.56 12.05 -4.70
C LEU A 199 -15.46 12.97 -3.48
N ARG A 200 -16.14 12.65 -2.38
CA ARG A 200 -16.02 13.42 -1.13
C ARG A 200 -14.59 13.38 -0.58
N GLY A 201 -13.98 12.20 -0.50
CA GLY A 201 -12.59 12.07 -0.05
C GLY A 201 -11.60 12.85 -0.93
N THR A 202 -11.82 12.88 -2.24
CA THR A 202 -11.02 13.69 -3.16
C THR A 202 -11.21 15.18 -2.89
N LEU A 203 -12.45 15.64 -2.68
CA LEU A 203 -12.78 17.03 -2.32
C LEU A 203 -12.08 17.43 -1.02
N ASP A 204 -12.22 16.63 0.03
CA ASP A 204 -11.63 16.93 1.35
C ASP A 204 -10.12 17.10 1.27
N ILE A 205 -9.43 16.19 0.57
CA ILE A 205 -7.98 16.27 0.37
C ILE A 205 -7.60 17.47 -0.49
N SER A 206 -8.33 17.74 -1.57
CA SER A 206 -8.04 18.86 -2.47
C SER A 206 -8.21 20.21 -1.77
N VAL A 207 -9.29 20.36 -1.00
CA VAL A 207 -9.52 21.59 -0.20
C VAL A 207 -8.41 21.78 0.83
N MET A 208 -8.04 20.71 1.55
CA MET A 208 -6.95 20.77 2.53
C MET A 208 -5.63 21.20 1.87
N ILE A 209 -5.29 20.64 0.71
CA ILE A 209 -4.06 20.98 -0.02
C ILE A 209 -4.10 22.45 -0.48
N LEU A 210 -5.22 22.89 -1.06
CA LEU A 210 -5.36 24.27 -1.53
C LEU A 210 -5.28 25.29 -0.37
N MET A 211 -5.84 24.95 0.79
CA MET A 211 -5.72 25.80 1.99
C MET A 211 -4.30 25.87 2.55
N ILE A 212 -3.47 24.85 2.33
CA ILE A 212 -2.07 24.87 2.76
C ILE A 212 -1.21 25.73 1.81
N ILE A 213 -1.58 25.76 0.52
CA ILE A 213 -0.82 26.51 -0.51
C ILE A 213 -1.21 28.00 -0.54
N ALA A 214 -2.46 28.33 -0.17
CA ALA A 214 -2.95 29.72 -0.13
C ALA A 214 -2.36 30.51 1.02
#